data_65e1d1d66d536cd41a2fb37a1b4fdf3a
#
_entry.id   65e1d1d66d536cd41a2fb37a1b4fdf3a
#
_cell.length_a   1.000
_cell.length_b   1.000
_cell.length_c   1.000
_cell.angle_alpha   90.00
_cell.angle_beta   90.00
_cell.angle_gamma   90.00
#
_symmetry.space_group_name_H-M   'P 1'
#
loop_
_entity.id
_entity.type
_entity.pdbx_description
1 polymer ?
#
loop_
_entity_poly.entity_id
_entity_poly.type
_entity_poly.pdbx_seq_one_letter_code
_entity_poly.pdbx_strand_id
1 'polypeptide(L)'
;NIGKTYLSDYETVFDPFSGFSGRMLGACACGKKYIGQDINEIHVKESNEIINKLKLNAVISQKDIFKSAGEYDCLFTCSPYGLKEIWNEHETNKSCDEWIDECLTRFKCKRYVFVVDKTEKYKDKIVEEISNKSHFSNAKEYIIVI
;
A
#
# COMPACT_ATOMS: atom_id res chain seq x y z
N ASN A 1 -4.85 15.05 -1.43
CA ASN A 1 -5.56 13.76 -1.48
C ASN A 1 -4.90 12.86 -2.53
N ILE A 2 -4.10 11.89 -2.07
CA ILE A 2 -3.30 10.97 -2.91
C ILE A 2 -4.15 10.33 -4.02
N GLY A 3 -5.37 9.87 -3.71
CA GLY A 3 -6.26 9.24 -4.67
C GLY A 3 -6.65 10.14 -5.84
N LYS A 4 -6.88 11.41 -5.60
CA LYS A 4 -7.23 12.38 -6.67
C LYS A 4 -6.01 12.83 -7.45
N THR A 5 -4.86 12.91 -6.82
CA THR A 5 -3.64 13.46 -7.44
C THR A 5 -2.88 12.40 -8.25
N TYR A 6 -2.68 11.19 -7.66
CA TYR A 6 -1.77 10.20 -8.24
C TYR A 6 -2.47 8.99 -8.85
N LEU A 7 -3.77 8.78 -8.55
CA LEU A 7 -4.53 7.61 -8.99
C LEU A 7 -5.68 7.98 -9.96
N SER A 8 -5.81 9.25 -10.38
CA SER A 8 -6.93 9.74 -11.20
C SER A 8 -7.14 8.92 -12.48
N ASP A 9 -6.05 8.59 -13.15
CA ASP A 9 -6.04 8.01 -14.49
C ASP A 9 -6.20 6.47 -14.51
N TYR A 10 -6.37 5.86 -13.33
CA TYR A 10 -6.42 4.41 -13.16
C TYR A 10 -7.76 3.99 -12.55
N GLU A 11 -8.39 2.97 -13.12
CA GLU A 11 -9.66 2.43 -12.62
C GLU A 11 -9.45 1.46 -11.47
N THR A 12 -8.36 0.70 -11.52
CA THR A 12 -8.05 -0.34 -10.53
C THR A 12 -6.78 -0.01 -9.79
N VAL A 13 -6.84 -0.14 -8.46
CA VAL A 13 -5.72 0.04 -7.55
C VAL A 13 -5.42 -1.27 -6.85
N PHE A 14 -4.17 -1.69 -6.91
CA PHE A 14 -3.65 -2.87 -6.20
C PHE A 14 -2.80 -2.45 -5.00
N ASP A 15 -2.99 -3.13 -3.87
CA ASP A 15 -2.24 -2.89 -2.62
C ASP A 15 -1.76 -4.23 -2.03
N PRO A 16 -0.46 -4.53 -2.14
CA PRO A 16 0.11 -5.78 -1.61
C PRO A 16 0.23 -5.83 -0.08
N PHE A 17 -0.01 -4.71 0.63
CA PHE A 17 0.07 -4.58 2.08
C PHE A 17 -1.12 -3.80 2.63
N SER A 18 -2.34 -4.31 2.41
CA SER A 18 -3.57 -3.54 2.62
C SER A 18 -3.81 -3.05 4.06
N GLY A 19 -3.28 -3.75 5.05
CA GLY A 19 -3.36 -3.34 6.46
C GLY A 19 -4.77 -3.06 6.93
N PHE A 20 -4.94 -1.98 7.68
CA PHE A 20 -6.20 -1.56 8.33
C PHE A 20 -7.22 -0.87 7.41
N SER A 21 -7.24 -1.14 6.13
CA SER A 21 -8.25 -0.69 5.17
C SER A 21 -8.30 0.82 4.87
N GLY A 22 -7.45 1.66 5.43
CA GLY A 22 -7.48 3.10 5.19
C GLY A 22 -7.30 3.48 3.72
N ARG A 23 -6.36 2.85 3.03
CA ARG A 23 -6.11 3.04 1.59
C ARG A 23 -7.26 2.49 0.74
N MET A 24 -7.85 1.36 1.14
CA MET A 24 -9.04 0.80 0.50
C MET A 24 -10.21 1.80 0.52
N LEU A 25 -10.52 2.33 1.70
CA LEU A 25 -11.60 3.32 1.86
C LEU A 25 -11.33 4.56 1.01
N GLY A 26 -10.09 5.07 1.04
CA GLY A 26 -9.68 6.22 0.24
C GLY A 26 -9.79 5.99 -1.27
N ALA A 27 -9.38 4.83 -1.77
CA ALA A 27 -9.48 4.46 -3.17
C ALA A 27 -10.94 4.32 -3.61
N CYS A 28 -11.76 3.60 -2.84
CA CYS A 28 -13.19 3.43 -3.12
C CYS A 28 -13.95 4.77 -3.08
N ALA A 29 -13.61 5.67 -2.15
CA ALA A 29 -14.19 7.03 -2.10
C ALA A 29 -13.83 7.88 -3.32
N CYS A 30 -12.74 7.54 -4.03
CA CYS A 30 -12.37 8.13 -5.31
C CYS A 30 -12.96 7.38 -6.52
N GLY A 31 -13.90 6.45 -6.30
CA GLY A 31 -14.56 5.67 -7.36
C GLY A 31 -13.69 4.56 -7.95
N LYS A 32 -12.58 4.18 -7.31
CA LYS A 32 -11.68 3.15 -7.80
C LYS A 32 -12.12 1.75 -7.37
N LYS A 33 -11.81 0.75 -8.20
CA LYS A 33 -11.82 -0.64 -7.77
C LYS A 33 -10.54 -0.91 -6.98
N TYR A 34 -10.66 -1.49 -5.79
CA TYR A 34 -9.51 -1.82 -4.96
C TYR A 34 -9.29 -3.33 -4.87
N ILE A 35 -8.05 -3.76 -5.11
CA ILE A 35 -7.62 -5.14 -4.95
C ILE A 35 -6.51 -5.13 -3.92
N GLY A 36 -6.77 -5.71 -2.75
CA GLY A 36 -5.81 -5.75 -1.66
C GLY A 36 -5.38 -7.18 -1.33
N GLN A 37 -4.21 -7.29 -0.74
CA GLN A 37 -3.79 -8.50 -0.04
C GLN A 37 -3.08 -8.13 1.25
N ASP A 38 -3.13 -9.02 2.21
CA ASP A 38 -2.39 -8.92 3.47
C ASP A 38 -2.05 -10.32 3.96
N ILE A 39 -0.94 -10.47 4.67
CA ILE A 39 -0.57 -11.75 5.28
C ILE A 39 -1.37 -12.01 6.57
N ASN A 40 -1.81 -10.94 7.24
CA ASN A 40 -2.53 -11.01 8.50
C ASN A 40 -4.01 -11.33 8.27
N GLU A 41 -4.42 -12.52 8.71
CA GLU A 41 -5.80 -13.01 8.60
C GLU A 41 -6.82 -12.09 9.26
N ILE A 42 -6.47 -11.47 10.39
CA ILE A 42 -7.37 -10.55 11.12
C ILE A 42 -7.66 -9.32 10.27
N HIS A 43 -6.64 -8.70 9.68
CA HIS A 43 -6.81 -7.55 8.79
C HIS A 43 -7.68 -7.88 7.58
N VAL A 44 -7.46 -9.06 6.99
CA VAL A 44 -8.26 -9.53 5.84
C VAL A 44 -9.73 -9.73 6.23
N LYS A 45 -9.98 -10.36 7.38
CA LYS A 45 -11.33 -10.58 7.88
C LYS A 45 -12.06 -9.26 8.15
N GLU A 46 -11.45 -8.36 8.94
CA GLU A 46 -12.03 -7.06 9.26
C GLU A 46 -12.29 -6.21 8.01
N SER A 47 -11.36 -6.22 7.07
CA SER A 47 -11.52 -5.51 5.80
C SER A 47 -12.69 -6.05 4.97
N ASN A 48 -12.87 -7.37 4.91
CA ASN A 48 -13.99 -7.98 4.22
C ASN A 48 -15.34 -7.69 4.90
N GLU A 49 -15.37 -7.58 6.23
CA GLU A 49 -16.58 -7.12 6.95
C GLU A 49 -16.94 -5.67 6.56
N ILE A 50 -15.94 -4.77 6.46
CA ILE A 50 -16.14 -3.39 6.01
C ILE A 50 -16.64 -3.34 4.56
N ILE A 51 -16.02 -4.12 3.65
CA ILE A 51 -16.44 -4.23 2.25
C ILE A 51 -17.90 -4.61 2.15
N ASN A 52 -18.31 -5.64 2.86
CA ASN A 52 -19.68 -6.15 2.84
C ASN A 52 -20.67 -5.13 3.43
N LYS A 53 -20.33 -4.52 4.56
CA LYS A 53 -21.19 -3.55 5.24
C LYS A 53 -21.41 -2.28 4.43
N LEU A 54 -20.36 -1.78 3.79
CA LEU A 54 -20.39 -0.53 3.00
C LEU A 54 -20.60 -0.76 1.51
N LYS A 55 -20.70 -2.02 1.06
CA LYS A 55 -20.86 -2.42 -0.36
C LYS A 55 -19.79 -1.79 -1.26
N LEU A 56 -18.53 -1.86 -0.82
CA LEU A 56 -17.41 -1.26 -1.52
C LEU A 56 -17.03 -2.09 -2.76
N ASN A 57 -16.55 -1.40 -3.80
CA ASN A 57 -15.95 -2.05 -4.96
C ASN A 57 -14.52 -2.48 -4.66
N ALA A 58 -14.37 -3.45 -3.77
CA ALA A 58 -13.08 -3.92 -3.26
C ALA A 58 -13.07 -5.43 -3.05
N VAL A 59 -11.88 -6.00 -3.15
CA VAL A 59 -11.58 -7.41 -2.82
C VAL A 59 -10.29 -7.45 -2.04
N ILE A 60 -10.27 -8.13 -0.90
CA ILE A 60 -9.05 -8.37 -0.11
C ILE A 60 -8.89 -9.86 0.13
N SER A 61 -7.69 -10.38 -0.08
CA SER A 61 -7.34 -11.77 0.10
C SER A 61 -6.13 -11.93 1.01
N GLN A 62 -6.12 -13.03 1.79
CA GLN A 62 -4.95 -13.41 2.56
C GLN A 62 -3.90 -13.99 1.63
N LYS A 63 -2.78 -13.28 1.47
CA LYS A 63 -1.66 -13.71 0.64
C LYS A 63 -0.34 -13.17 1.17
N ASP A 64 0.68 -14.00 1.04
CA ASP A 64 2.06 -13.63 1.25
C ASP A 64 2.62 -12.99 -0.02
N ILE A 65 3.23 -11.81 0.08
CA ILE A 65 3.84 -11.12 -1.06
C ILE A 65 4.88 -11.99 -1.77
N PHE A 66 5.65 -12.78 -1.03
CA PHE A 66 6.69 -13.65 -1.59
C PHE A 66 6.15 -14.79 -2.44
N LYS A 67 4.85 -15.08 -2.32
CA LYS A 67 4.11 -16.09 -3.09
C LYS A 67 3.15 -15.46 -4.10
N SER A 68 3.21 -14.14 -4.28
CA SER A 68 2.30 -13.37 -5.13
C SER A 68 3.04 -12.74 -6.30
N ALA A 69 2.38 -12.68 -7.45
CA ALA A 69 2.79 -11.95 -8.63
C ALA A 69 1.55 -11.58 -9.45
N GLY A 70 1.67 -10.61 -10.35
CA GLY A 70 0.56 -10.25 -11.23
C GLY A 70 0.77 -8.96 -12.01
N GLU A 71 -0.21 -8.65 -12.85
CA GLU A 71 -0.28 -7.41 -13.61
C GLU A 71 -1.50 -6.60 -13.16
N TYR A 72 -1.32 -5.30 -12.93
CA TYR A 72 -2.36 -4.39 -12.45
C TYR A 72 -2.21 -3.01 -13.10
N ASP A 73 -3.26 -2.18 -13.06
CA ASP A 73 -3.18 -0.83 -13.61
C ASP A 73 -2.25 0.06 -12.77
N CYS A 74 -2.52 0.14 -11.48
CA CYS A 74 -1.75 0.96 -10.55
C CYS A 74 -1.52 0.21 -9.24
N LEU A 75 -0.29 0.24 -8.73
CA LEU A 75 0.04 -0.18 -7.39
C LEU A 75 0.10 1.05 -6.48
N PHE A 76 -0.66 1.03 -5.39
CA PHE A 76 -0.61 2.05 -4.35
C PHE A 76 -0.50 1.39 -2.99
N THR A 77 0.61 1.58 -2.32
CA THR A 77 0.85 0.94 -1.03
C THR A 77 1.69 1.80 -0.09
N CYS A 78 1.59 1.48 1.19
CA CYS A 78 2.53 1.88 2.20
C CYS A 78 3.32 0.63 2.57
N SER A 79 4.62 0.63 2.27
CA SER A 79 5.47 -0.50 2.61
C SER A 79 5.54 -0.66 4.12
N PRO A 80 5.69 -1.87 4.61
CA PRO A 80 5.93 -2.08 6.03
C PRO A 80 7.21 -1.37 6.45
N TYR A 81 7.17 -0.64 7.54
CA TYR A 81 8.35 -0.01 8.10
C TYR A 81 8.42 -0.18 9.62
N GLY A 82 9.62 -0.50 10.07
CA GLY A 82 9.96 -0.66 11.47
C GLY A 82 9.63 -2.02 12.08
N LEU A 83 10.10 -2.21 13.30
CA LEU A 83 9.96 -3.45 14.09
C LEU A 83 8.55 -3.64 14.69
N LYS A 84 7.59 -2.79 14.36
CA LYS A 84 6.28 -2.73 14.98
C LYS A 84 5.19 -3.53 14.28
N GLU A 85 5.44 -4.01 13.08
CA GLU A 85 4.46 -4.77 12.33
C GLU A 85 4.67 -6.26 12.53
N ILE A 86 3.59 -6.95 12.91
CA ILE A 86 3.62 -8.40 13.17
C ILE A 86 3.67 -9.13 11.84
N TRP A 87 4.81 -9.69 11.52
CA TRP A 87 5.03 -10.56 10.37
C TRP A 87 5.02 -12.00 10.85
N ASN A 88 4.00 -12.76 10.48
CA ASN A 88 3.97 -14.19 10.73
C ASN A 88 5.19 -14.85 10.06
N GLU A 89 6.07 -15.46 10.87
CA GLU A 89 7.19 -16.34 10.46
C GLU A 89 8.32 -15.71 9.62
N HIS A 90 8.15 -14.54 9.06
CA HIS A 90 9.18 -13.85 8.30
C HIS A 90 9.62 -12.60 9.03
N GLU A 91 10.58 -12.71 9.94
CA GLU A 91 11.35 -11.58 10.46
C GLU A 91 12.17 -10.99 9.29
N THR A 92 11.52 -10.19 8.48
CA THR A 92 12.22 -9.50 7.41
C THR A 92 12.54 -8.09 7.89
N ASN A 93 13.79 -7.87 8.26
CA ASN A 93 14.35 -6.54 8.50
C ASN A 93 14.54 -5.76 7.18
N LYS A 94 13.63 -5.89 6.23
CA LYS A 94 13.71 -5.20 4.94
C LYS A 94 13.50 -3.69 5.13
N SER A 95 14.34 -2.91 4.50
CA SER A 95 14.16 -1.47 4.34
C SER A 95 12.98 -1.15 3.40
N CYS A 96 12.52 0.09 3.41
CA CYS A 96 11.52 0.54 2.44
C CYS A 96 11.97 0.33 0.99
N ASP A 97 13.25 0.59 0.70
CA ASP A 97 13.82 0.40 -0.64
C ASP A 97 13.75 -1.06 -1.09
N GLU A 98 14.06 -2.01 -0.18
CA GLU A 98 13.93 -3.45 -0.48
C GLU A 98 12.48 -3.89 -0.68
N TRP A 99 11.51 -3.30 0.04
CA TRP A 99 10.09 -3.56 -0.22
C TRP A 99 9.62 -2.99 -1.55
N ILE A 100 10.11 -1.82 -1.95
CA ILE A 100 9.85 -1.26 -3.28
C ILE A 100 10.39 -2.21 -4.34
N ASP A 101 11.63 -2.69 -4.20
CA ASP A 101 12.26 -3.65 -5.13
C ASP A 101 11.44 -4.94 -5.26
N GLU A 102 10.94 -5.49 -4.15
CA GLU A 102 10.06 -6.66 -4.17
C GLU A 102 8.77 -6.39 -4.97
N CYS A 103 8.14 -5.24 -4.75
CA CYS A 103 6.94 -4.86 -5.48
C CYS A 103 7.21 -4.71 -6.99
N LEU A 104 8.28 -4.04 -7.36
CA LEU A 104 8.65 -3.83 -8.77
C LEU A 104 9.01 -5.14 -9.48
N THR A 105 9.57 -6.10 -8.75
CA THR A 105 9.95 -7.41 -9.31
C THR A 105 8.74 -8.31 -9.51
N ARG A 106 7.77 -8.29 -8.58
CA ARG A 106 6.65 -9.23 -8.56
C ARG A 106 5.42 -8.75 -9.31
N PHE A 107 5.20 -7.45 -9.33
CA PHE A 107 3.98 -6.86 -9.89
C PHE A 107 4.33 -5.93 -11.04
N LYS A 108 3.70 -6.16 -12.19
CA LYS A 108 3.83 -5.30 -13.35
C LYS A 108 2.66 -4.33 -13.38
N CYS A 109 2.95 -3.05 -13.25
CA CYS A 109 1.95 -1.98 -13.21
C CYS A 109 2.33 -0.86 -14.17
N LYS A 110 1.32 -0.10 -14.62
CA LYS A 110 1.54 1.13 -15.42
C LYS A 110 2.04 2.28 -14.54
N ARG A 111 1.72 2.22 -13.24
CA ARG A 111 2.10 3.21 -12.23
C ARG A 111 2.31 2.55 -10.89
N TYR A 112 3.33 3.03 -10.18
CA TYR A 112 3.56 2.65 -8.78
C TYR A 112 3.58 3.90 -7.92
N VAL A 113 2.85 3.86 -6.80
CA VAL A 113 2.79 4.93 -5.80
C VAL A 113 3.07 4.31 -4.44
N PHE A 114 4.17 4.72 -3.83
CA PHE A 114 4.58 4.26 -2.51
C PHE A 114 4.52 5.39 -1.50
N VAL A 115 4.07 5.10 -0.30
CA VAL A 115 4.24 5.96 0.87
C VAL A 115 5.27 5.30 1.77
N VAL A 116 6.34 6.01 2.10
CA VAL A 116 7.47 5.50 2.89
C VAL A 116 7.94 6.53 3.90
N ASP A 117 8.53 6.07 5.01
CA ASP A 117 9.15 6.94 6.02
C ASP A 117 10.58 7.32 5.63
N LYS A 118 11.26 6.49 4.83
CA LYS A 118 12.65 6.70 4.41
C LYS A 118 12.94 6.00 3.09
N THR A 119 13.75 6.64 2.26
CA THR A 119 14.35 6.04 1.07
C THR A 119 15.71 6.66 0.78
N GLU A 120 16.66 5.86 0.34
CA GLU A 120 17.94 6.31 -0.18
C GLU A 120 18.03 6.09 -1.69
N LYS A 121 17.56 4.92 -2.15
CA LYS A 121 17.62 4.49 -3.55
C LYS A 121 16.68 5.26 -4.47
N TYR A 122 15.51 5.66 -3.97
CA TYR A 122 14.44 6.29 -4.75
C TYR A 122 14.25 7.78 -4.46
N LYS A 123 15.28 8.46 -3.94
CA LYS A 123 15.23 9.90 -3.63
C LYS A 123 14.83 10.78 -4.82
N ASP A 124 15.30 10.44 -6.00
CA ASP A 124 14.99 11.15 -7.25
C ASP A 124 13.54 10.94 -7.74
N LYS A 125 12.82 10.00 -7.14
CA LYS A 125 11.41 9.66 -7.42
C LYS A 125 10.44 10.25 -6.41
N ILE A 126 10.93 10.95 -5.38
CA ILE A 126 10.08 11.63 -4.41
C ILE A 126 9.34 12.79 -5.10
N VAL A 127 8.02 12.77 -5.04
CA VAL A 127 7.15 13.83 -5.60
C VAL A 127 6.52 14.70 -4.52
N GLU A 128 6.40 14.21 -3.30
CA GLU A 128 5.80 14.94 -2.18
C GLU A 128 6.37 14.49 -0.83
N GLU A 129 6.59 15.43 0.08
CA GLU A 129 6.86 15.18 1.50
C GLU A 129 5.59 15.47 2.32
N ILE A 130 5.14 14.50 3.09
CA ILE A 130 4.00 14.62 3.98
C ILE A 130 4.51 14.76 5.42
N SER A 131 4.23 15.89 6.05
CA SER A 131 4.51 16.08 7.48
C SER A 131 3.29 15.65 8.29
N ASN A 132 3.35 14.49 8.92
CA ASN A 132 2.35 14.06 9.89
C ASN A 132 2.59 14.75 11.22
N LYS A 133 1.93 15.89 11.43
CA LYS A 133 1.85 16.54 12.75
C LYS A 133 0.83 15.81 13.63
N SER A 134 1.12 14.60 14.06
CA SER A 134 0.38 14.01 15.16
C SER A 134 0.98 14.48 16.48
N HIS A 135 0.19 14.58 17.54
CA HIS A 135 0.68 14.92 18.88
C HIS A 135 1.75 13.98 19.43
N PHE A 136 2.05 12.87 18.73
CA PHE A 136 2.94 11.81 19.17
C PHE A 136 4.18 11.59 18.28
N SER A 137 4.25 12.18 17.09
CA SER A 137 5.44 12.06 16.24
C SER A 137 5.53 13.19 15.21
N ASN A 138 6.73 13.74 15.04
CA ASN A 138 7.09 14.57 13.89
C ASN A 138 7.58 13.69 12.73
N ALA A 139 6.90 12.59 12.46
CA ALA A 139 7.30 11.67 11.40
C ALA A 139 7.05 12.33 10.04
N LYS A 140 8.07 12.29 9.20
CA LYS A 140 7.96 12.64 7.80
C LYS A 140 7.70 11.37 7.00
N GLU A 141 6.84 11.48 6.02
CA GLU A 141 6.59 10.44 5.03
C GLU A 141 6.81 11.04 3.64
N TYR A 142 7.19 10.19 2.70
CA TYR A 142 7.47 10.59 1.32
C TYR A 142 6.58 9.82 0.36
N ILE A 143 6.05 10.51 -0.64
CA ILE A 143 5.37 9.86 -1.78
C ILE A 143 6.38 9.68 -2.89
N ILE A 144 6.54 8.43 -3.32
CA ILE A 144 7.37 8.02 -4.43
C ILE A 144 6.46 7.59 -5.57
N VAL A 145 6.74 8.08 -6.78
CA VAL A 145 6.02 7.70 -8.00
C VAL A 145 7.02 7.15 -9.03
N ILE A 146 6.72 5.94 -9.52
CA ILE A 146 7.50 5.24 -10.56
C ILE A 146 6.57 4.82 -11.69
#